data_6ca60493b8f95d155518f69e2b9deeca
#
_entry.id   6ca60493b8f95d155518f69e2b9deeca
#
_cell.length_a   1.000
_cell.length_b   1.000
_cell.length_c   1.000
_cell.angle_alpha   90.00
_cell.angle_beta   90.00
_cell.angle_gamma   90.00
#
_symmetry.space_group_name_H-M   'P 1'
#
loop_
_entity.id
_entity.type
_entity.pdbx_description
1 polymer ?
#
loop_
_entity_poly.entity_id
_entity_poly.type
_entity_poly.pdbx_seq_one_letter_code
_entity_poly.pdbx_strand_id
1 'polypeptide(L)'
;MASHGIRDRVAIIGMGCTPFREHWDRSLDDLLIEAHGLALASAGMTKDDIDAYWYGTSQSSASGISLATPLRLDNRPVTRVENYCATGSEALRQACYAVASGAYDVAVASGAEKVKDGGYQGLNAFPIPTDGTNRTLTAAAMFSLILPAYAERYGIDEDDLRHVVARIAEKNHYNGAVSYTHLTLPTKRIV
;
A
#
# COMPACT_ATOMS: atom_id res chain seq x y z
N MET A 1 -6.09 30.82 -10.63
CA MET A 1 -5.10 30.83 -9.54
C MET A 1 -4.68 29.40 -9.28
N ALA A 2 -3.38 29.12 -9.18
CA ALA A 2 -2.92 27.80 -8.79
C ALA A 2 -3.33 27.52 -7.34
N SER A 3 -3.88 26.34 -7.07
CA SER A 3 -4.19 25.90 -5.71
C SER A 3 -2.90 25.78 -4.91
N HIS A 4 -2.87 26.34 -3.70
CA HIS A 4 -1.75 26.12 -2.78
C HIS A 4 -1.74 24.72 -2.16
N GLY A 5 -2.79 23.94 -2.38
CA GLY A 5 -2.94 22.59 -1.84
C GLY A 5 -2.95 22.57 -0.31
N ILE A 6 -2.40 21.47 0.24
CA ILE A 6 -2.30 21.24 1.70
C ILE A 6 -0.85 21.33 2.21
N ARG A 7 0.02 21.99 1.46
CA ARG A 7 1.43 22.10 1.79
C ARG A 7 1.62 22.66 3.20
N ASP A 8 2.49 22.03 3.99
CA ASP A 8 2.86 22.42 5.35
C ASP A 8 1.69 22.44 6.37
N ARG A 9 0.59 21.72 6.06
CA ARG A 9 -0.61 21.67 6.93
C ARG A 9 -0.80 20.35 7.66
N VAL A 10 -0.04 19.32 7.30
CA VAL A 10 -0.15 17.97 7.87
C VAL A 10 1.24 17.43 8.14
N ALA A 11 1.42 16.79 9.29
CA ALA A 11 2.63 16.08 9.67
C ALA A 11 2.36 14.58 9.80
N ILE A 12 3.32 13.74 9.38
CA ILE A 12 3.32 12.32 9.69
C ILE A 12 4.07 12.14 11.00
N ILE A 13 3.37 11.71 12.05
CA ILE A 13 3.90 11.65 13.42
C ILE A 13 4.26 10.24 13.87
N GLY A 14 3.84 9.20 13.15
CA GLY A 14 4.17 7.83 13.45
C GLY A 14 4.02 6.91 12.25
N MET A 15 4.80 5.84 12.22
CA MET A 15 4.77 4.83 11.17
C MET A 15 4.97 3.44 11.76
N GLY A 16 4.32 2.44 11.15
CA GLY A 16 4.46 1.04 11.49
C GLY A 16 4.28 0.15 10.28
N CYS A 17 5.04 -0.91 10.20
CA CYS A 17 4.97 -1.87 9.11
C CYS A 17 5.37 -3.25 9.59
N THR A 18 4.64 -4.27 9.16
CA THR A 18 5.07 -5.66 9.33
C THR A 18 6.12 -6.03 8.29
N PRO A 19 6.99 -7.03 8.52
CA PRO A 19 7.92 -7.50 7.51
C PRO A 19 7.22 -7.94 6.23
N PHE A 20 7.78 -7.56 5.07
CA PHE A 20 7.27 -7.98 3.76
C PHE A 20 7.67 -9.43 3.48
N ARG A 21 6.75 -10.36 3.69
CA ARG A 21 6.93 -11.78 3.43
C ARG A 21 5.59 -12.50 3.30
N GLU A 22 5.59 -13.77 2.98
CA GLU A 22 4.42 -14.64 3.13
C GLU A 22 4.23 -14.99 4.62
N HIS A 23 3.11 -14.58 5.19
CA HIS A 23 2.75 -14.82 6.59
C HIS A 23 1.74 -15.96 6.68
N TRP A 24 2.23 -17.20 6.64
CA TRP A 24 1.37 -18.37 6.72
C TRP A 24 0.87 -18.67 8.15
N ASP A 25 1.62 -18.19 9.11
CA ASP A 25 1.43 -18.36 10.56
C ASP A 25 0.58 -17.27 11.21
N ARG A 26 0.10 -16.29 10.44
CA ARG A 26 -0.59 -15.10 10.95
C ARG A 26 -1.81 -14.76 10.12
N SER A 27 -2.86 -14.33 10.79
CA SER A 27 -4.07 -13.82 10.14
C SER A 27 -3.89 -12.39 9.61
N LEU A 28 -4.84 -11.92 8.81
CA LEU A 28 -4.92 -10.50 8.43
C LEU A 28 -5.05 -9.60 9.66
N ASP A 29 -5.85 -10.04 10.65
CA ASP A 29 -6.08 -9.32 11.89
C ASP A 29 -4.78 -9.14 12.69
N ASP A 30 -3.95 -10.18 12.77
CA ASP A 30 -2.64 -10.10 13.46
C ASP A 30 -1.71 -9.08 12.80
N LEU A 31 -1.71 -9.04 11.46
CA LEU A 31 -0.90 -8.07 10.71
C LEU A 31 -1.40 -6.64 10.94
N LEU A 32 -2.70 -6.44 10.95
CA LEU A 32 -3.30 -5.14 11.23
C LEU A 32 -3.00 -4.67 12.66
N ILE A 33 -3.16 -5.55 13.65
CA ILE A 33 -2.87 -5.23 15.05
C ILE A 33 -1.41 -4.84 15.23
N GLU A 34 -0.46 -5.60 14.64
CA GLU A 34 0.96 -5.30 14.75
C GLU A 34 1.32 -3.97 14.07
N ALA A 35 0.90 -3.77 12.82
CA ALA A 35 1.23 -2.55 12.09
C ALA A 35 0.71 -1.29 12.79
N HIS A 36 -0.53 -1.35 13.32
CA HIS A 36 -1.09 -0.23 14.08
C HIS A 36 -0.40 -0.05 15.42
N GLY A 37 -0.11 -1.13 16.14
CA GLY A 37 0.64 -1.06 17.40
C GLY A 37 1.99 -0.38 17.22
N LEU A 38 2.73 -0.73 16.16
CA LEU A 38 4.01 -0.11 15.82
C LEU A 38 3.85 1.37 15.46
N ALA A 39 2.83 1.73 14.68
CA ALA A 39 2.58 3.12 14.29
C ALA A 39 2.21 3.99 15.51
N LEU A 40 1.33 3.51 16.37
CA LEU A 40 0.93 4.22 17.60
C LEU A 40 2.11 4.36 18.57
N ALA A 41 2.90 3.30 18.77
CA ALA A 41 4.10 3.36 19.59
C ALA A 41 5.13 4.37 19.03
N SER A 42 5.29 4.41 17.70
CA SER A 42 6.15 5.39 17.02
C SER A 42 5.70 6.82 17.23
N ALA A 43 4.38 7.05 17.31
CA ALA A 43 3.76 8.37 17.56
C ALA A 43 3.73 8.73 19.06
N GLY A 44 3.94 7.77 19.96
CA GLY A 44 3.72 7.97 21.41
C GLY A 44 2.23 8.13 21.75
N MET A 45 1.35 7.50 20.98
CA MET A 45 -0.11 7.63 21.07
C MET A 45 -0.79 6.29 21.34
N THR A 46 -2.06 6.35 21.68
CA THR A 46 -2.96 5.20 21.81
C THR A 46 -4.07 5.27 20.77
N LYS A 47 -4.86 4.21 20.62
CA LYS A 47 -6.00 4.22 19.70
C LYS A 47 -7.08 5.26 20.08
N ASP A 48 -7.13 5.65 21.35
CA ASP A 48 -8.12 6.60 21.85
C ASP A 48 -7.82 8.04 21.44
N ASP A 49 -6.58 8.30 21.04
CA ASP A 49 -6.12 9.60 20.54
C ASP A 49 -6.43 9.78 19.04
N ILE A 50 -6.95 8.76 18.35
CA ILE A 50 -7.20 8.79 16.91
C ILE A 50 -8.68 9.11 16.64
N ASP A 51 -8.91 10.08 15.77
CA ASP A 51 -10.26 10.50 15.41
C ASP A 51 -10.89 9.67 14.29
N ALA A 52 -10.09 9.29 13.29
CA ALA A 52 -10.58 8.61 12.11
C ALA A 52 -9.53 7.71 11.43
N TYR A 53 -9.99 6.72 10.68
CA TYR A 53 -9.15 5.74 10.00
C TYR A 53 -9.51 5.63 8.52
N TRP A 54 -8.50 5.61 7.66
CA TRP A 54 -8.59 5.23 6.24
C TRP A 54 -7.90 3.91 6.02
N TYR A 55 -8.67 2.91 5.61
CA TYR A 55 -8.19 1.55 5.42
C TYR A 55 -8.16 1.18 3.94
N GLY A 56 -6.96 1.02 3.41
CA GLY A 56 -6.69 0.64 2.03
C GLY A 56 -6.57 -0.87 1.87
N THR A 57 -7.43 -1.46 1.06
CA THR A 57 -7.35 -2.87 0.67
C THR A 57 -8.12 -3.09 -0.62
N SER A 58 -7.59 -3.95 -1.49
CA SER A 58 -8.24 -4.31 -2.75
C SER A 58 -9.09 -5.57 -2.60
N GLN A 59 -8.53 -6.65 -2.09
CA GLN A 59 -9.17 -7.98 -2.08
C GLN A 59 -9.29 -8.61 -0.70
N SER A 60 -8.52 -8.15 0.29
CA SER A 60 -8.50 -8.79 1.61
C SER A 60 -9.67 -8.39 2.50
N SER A 61 -10.48 -7.40 2.09
CA SER A 61 -11.62 -6.94 2.88
C SER A 61 -12.64 -6.19 2.04
N ALA A 62 -13.92 -6.33 2.39
CA ALA A 62 -15.03 -5.63 1.72
C ALA A 62 -15.40 -4.29 2.38
N SER A 63 -15.00 -4.02 3.62
CA SER A 63 -15.42 -2.82 4.35
C SER A 63 -14.44 -2.43 5.45
N GLY A 64 -14.68 -1.24 6.06
CA GLY A 64 -13.91 -0.77 7.22
C GLY A 64 -14.07 -1.62 8.48
N ILE A 65 -15.10 -2.47 8.56
CA ILE A 65 -15.31 -3.39 9.70
C ILE A 65 -14.12 -4.32 9.91
N SER A 66 -13.47 -4.75 8.83
CA SER A 66 -12.30 -5.61 8.90
C SER A 66 -11.08 -4.96 9.56
N LEU A 67 -11.04 -3.63 9.65
CA LEU A 67 -10.09 -2.91 10.48
C LEU A 67 -10.64 -2.65 11.89
N ALA A 68 -11.90 -2.23 11.98
CA ALA A 68 -12.50 -1.83 13.24
C ALA A 68 -12.55 -2.98 14.26
N THR A 69 -12.86 -4.19 13.79
CA THR A 69 -13.02 -5.37 14.67
C THR A 69 -11.73 -5.78 15.37
N PRO A 70 -10.61 -6.07 14.67
CA PRO A 70 -9.37 -6.50 15.32
C PRO A 70 -8.77 -5.40 16.21
N LEU A 71 -8.89 -4.14 15.83
CA LEU A 71 -8.38 -3.02 16.62
C LEU A 71 -9.33 -2.62 17.76
N ARG A 72 -10.53 -3.20 17.83
CA ARG A 72 -11.56 -2.86 18.81
C ARG A 72 -11.82 -1.35 18.85
N LEU A 73 -12.15 -0.80 17.69
CA LEU A 73 -12.45 0.62 17.55
C LEU A 73 -13.90 0.89 17.91
N ASP A 74 -14.12 1.67 18.96
CA ASP A 74 -15.45 2.08 19.40
C ASP A 74 -15.75 3.49 18.95
N ASN A 75 -16.86 3.69 18.23
CA ASN A 75 -17.37 5.01 17.81
C ASN A 75 -16.35 5.85 17.00
N ARG A 76 -15.47 5.20 16.24
CA ARG A 76 -14.52 5.86 15.34
C ARG A 76 -14.87 5.56 13.88
N PRO A 77 -14.91 6.55 13.00
CA PRO A 77 -15.15 6.32 11.59
C PRO A 77 -13.98 5.57 10.95
N VAL A 78 -14.32 4.55 10.18
CA VAL A 78 -13.37 3.78 9.36
C VAL A 78 -13.85 3.80 7.92
N THR A 79 -13.10 4.44 7.04
CA THR A 79 -13.38 4.51 5.61
C THR A 79 -12.50 3.52 4.85
N ARG A 80 -13.11 2.52 4.20
CA ARG A 80 -12.37 1.68 3.25
C ARG A 80 -12.15 2.46 1.95
N VAL A 81 -10.92 2.41 1.45
CA VAL A 81 -10.54 2.98 0.16
C VAL A 81 -9.91 1.92 -0.73
N GLU A 82 -10.06 2.09 -2.04
CA GLU A 82 -9.48 1.20 -3.03
C GLU A 82 -9.16 2.01 -4.30
N ASN A 83 -7.97 1.82 -4.85
CA ASN A 83 -7.51 2.40 -6.10
C ASN A 83 -6.37 1.54 -6.67
N TYR A 84 -6.58 0.22 -6.77
CA TYR A 84 -5.58 -0.75 -7.21
C TYR A 84 -4.22 -0.55 -6.53
N CYS A 85 -3.14 -0.50 -7.31
CA CYS A 85 -1.77 -0.31 -6.81
C CYS A 85 -1.56 1.02 -6.07
N ALA A 86 -2.42 2.02 -6.28
CA ALA A 86 -2.38 3.32 -5.62
C ALA A 86 -3.22 3.38 -4.33
N THR A 87 -3.81 2.27 -3.88
CA THR A 87 -4.72 2.23 -2.72
C THR A 87 -4.08 2.80 -1.45
N GLY A 88 -2.84 2.45 -1.15
CA GLY A 88 -2.14 3.00 0.02
C GLY A 88 -1.92 4.52 -0.07
N SER A 89 -1.54 5.01 -1.26
CA SER A 89 -1.40 6.45 -1.51
C SER A 89 -2.75 7.17 -1.40
N GLU A 90 -3.83 6.52 -1.82
CA GLU A 90 -5.18 7.06 -1.72
C GLU A 90 -5.63 7.17 -0.26
N ALA A 91 -5.38 6.15 0.56
CA ALA A 91 -5.67 6.19 1.99
C ALA A 91 -4.94 7.35 2.68
N LEU A 92 -3.64 7.50 2.41
CA LEU A 92 -2.84 8.59 2.95
C LEU A 92 -3.33 9.96 2.47
N ARG A 93 -3.63 10.10 1.17
CA ARG A 93 -4.13 11.36 0.60
C ARG A 93 -5.42 11.81 1.25
N GLN A 94 -6.37 10.90 1.44
CA GLN A 94 -7.65 11.22 2.07
C GLN A 94 -7.50 11.58 3.54
N ALA A 95 -6.70 10.84 4.30
CA ALA A 95 -6.38 11.19 5.68
C ALA A 95 -5.74 12.59 5.80
N CYS A 96 -4.78 12.90 4.93
CA CYS A 96 -4.17 14.23 4.87
C CYS A 96 -5.20 15.35 4.56
N TYR A 97 -6.11 15.11 3.64
CA TYR A 97 -7.15 16.11 3.34
C TYR A 97 -8.12 16.29 4.50
N ALA A 98 -8.48 15.23 5.20
CA ALA A 98 -9.36 15.30 6.36
C ALA A 98 -8.74 16.11 7.51
N VAL A 99 -7.45 15.89 7.80
CA VAL A 99 -6.73 16.70 8.81
C VAL A 99 -6.56 18.14 8.33
N ALA A 100 -6.13 18.35 7.09
CA ALA A 100 -5.93 19.69 6.55
C ALA A 100 -7.21 20.52 6.46
N SER A 101 -8.38 19.88 6.33
CA SER A 101 -9.69 20.56 6.33
C SER A 101 -10.16 20.93 7.73
N GLY A 102 -9.53 20.40 8.78
CA GLY A 102 -9.96 20.56 10.17
C GLY A 102 -11.15 19.67 10.57
N ALA A 103 -11.46 18.64 9.75
CA ALA A 103 -12.50 17.66 10.10
C ALA A 103 -12.05 16.72 11.23
N TYR A 104 -10.74 16.47 11.31
CA TYR A 104 -10.10 15.64 12.34
C TYR A 104 -8.73 16.22 12.67
N ASP A 105 -8.29 16.03 13.91
CA ASP A 105 -6.96 16.45 14.35
C ASP A 105 -5.92 15.34 14.12
N VAL A 106 -6.29 14.09 14.38
CA VAL A 106 -5.41 12.93 14.23
C VAL A 106 -6.10 11.82 13.43
N ALA A 107 -5.45 11.41 12.35
CA ALA A 107 -5.97 10.40 11.44
C ALA A 107 -4.95 9.30 11.15
N VAL A 108 -5.42 8.09 10.96
CA VAL A 108 -4.59 6.96 10.54
C VAL A 108 -4.91 6.56 9.11
N ALA A 109 -3.88 6.49 8.27
CA ALA A 109 -3.93 5.83 6.98
C ALA A 109 -3.22 4.48 7.10
N SER A 110 -3.90 3.41 6.77
CA SER A 110 -3.37 2.06 6.86
C SER A 110 -3.77 1.23 5.65
N GLY A 111 -3.10 0.11 5.46
CA GLY A 111 -3.46 -0.85 4.43
C GLY A 111 -2.93 -2.24 4.74
N ALA A 112 -3.62 -3.24 4.27
CA ALA A 112 -3.17 -4.62 4.31
C ALA A 112 -3.74 -5.40 3.14
N GLU A 113 -2.92 -6.33 2.64
CA GLU A 113 -3.33 -7.24 1.58
C GLU A 113 -2.73 -8.62 1.82
N LYS A 114 -3.57 -9.59 2.12
CA LYS A 114 -3.17 -10.99 2.34
C LYS A 114 -3.65 -11.85 1.19
N VAL A 115 -3.04 -11.64 0.02
CA VAL A 115 -3.48 -12.15 -1.28
C VAL A 115 -3.66 -13.67 -1.31
N LYS A 116 -2.78 -14.40 -0.65
CA LYS A 116 -2.77 -15.88 -0.68
C LYS A 116 -3.90 -16.52 0.13
N ASP A 117 -4.48 -15.82 1.10
CA ASP A 117 -5.62 -16.33 1.88
C ASP A 117 -6.89 -16.48 1.01
N GLY A 118 -7.00 -15.71 -0.06
CA GLY A 118 -8.07 -15.82 -1.04
C GLY A 118 -7.86 -16.91 -2.10
N GLY A 119 -6.80 -17.71 -2.01
CA GLY A 119 -6.45 -18.74 -2.99
C GLY A 119 -5.87 -18.20 -4.29
N TYR A 120 -5.48 -16.94 -4.35
CA TYR A 120 -4.93 -16.31 -5.55
C TYR A 120 -3.43 -16.56 -5.68
N GLN A 121 -2.97 -16.71 -6.93
CA GLN A 121 -1.54 -16.72 -7.24
C GLN A 121 -0.95 -15.30 -7.39
N GLY A 122 -1.75 -14.28 -7.17
CA GLY A 122 -1.43 -12.87 -7.27
C GLY A 122 -2.67 -12.00 -7.24
N LEU A 123 -2.51 -10.68 -7.28
CA LEU A 123 -3.62 -9.74 -7.40
C LEU A 123 -4.25 -9.87 -8.79
N ASN A 124 -5.56 -10.09 -8.84
CA ASN A 124 -6.34 -10.05 -10.07
C ASN A 124 -6.48 -8.58 -10.52
N ALA A 125 -5.71 -8.20 -11.53
CA ALA A 125 -5.73 -6.81 -12.01
C ALA A 125 -7.03 -6.47 -12.77
N PHE A 126 -7.54 -7.40 -13.60
CA PHE A 126 -8.76 -7.19 -14.37
C PHE A 126 -9.46 -8.51 -14.67
N PRO A 127 -10.80 -8.53 -14.70
CA PRO A 127 -11.51 -9.60 -15.38
C PRO A 127 -11.17 -9.50 -16.88
N ILE A 128 -10.53 -10.52 -17.44
CA ILE A 128 -10.30 -10.57 -18.87
C ILE A 128 -11.61 -10.89 -19.54
N PRO A 129 -11.98 -10.17 -20.64
CA PRO A 129 -13.06 -10.60 -21.51
C PRO A 129 -12.72 -12.02 -21.97
N THR A 130 -13.58 -12.93 -21.66
CA THR A 130 -13.36 -14.35 -21.90
C THR A 130 -13.58 -14.64 -23.38
N ASP A 131 -12.51 -14.85 -24.10
CA ASP A 131 -12.50 -15.60 -25.36
C ASP A 131 -12.65 -17.11 -25.12
N GLY A 132 -13.18 -17.50 -23.96
CA GLY A 132 -13.26 -18.89 -23.50
C GLY A 132 -11.98 -19.42 -22.86
N THR A 133 -10.90 -18.67 -22.82
CA THR A 133 -9.66 -19.04 -22.14
C THR A 133 -9.56 -18.32 -20.79
N ASN A 134 -9.84 -19.00 -19.71
CA ASN A 134 -9.83 -18.47 -18.35
C ASN A 134 -8.40 -18.03 -17.92
N ARG A 135 -7.86 -16.99 -18.54
CA ARG A 135 -6.51 -16.47 -18.27
C ARG A 135 -6.61 -15.26 -17.34
N THR A 136 -6.10 -15.41 -16.15
CA THR A 136 -5.89 -14.28 -15.25
C THR A 136 -4.58 -13.57 -15.62
N LEU A 137 -4.65 -12.34 -16.11
CA LEU A 137 -3.47 -11.50 -16.31
C LEU A 137 -3.13 -10.79 -15.01
N THR A 138 -1.93 -11.01 -14.51
CA THR A 138 -1.39 -10.20 -13.42
C THR A 138 -0.99 -8.82 -13.94
N ALA A 139 -0.93 -7.82 -13.04
CA ALA A 139 -0.44 -6.49 -13.41
C ALA A 139 0.97 -6.56 -14.03
N ALA A 140 1.86 -7.38 -13.49
CA ALA A 140 3.21 -7.58 -14.02
C ALA A 140 3.20 -8.09 -15.47
N ALA A 141 2.33 -9.06 -15.80
CA ALA A 141 2.18 -9.56 -17.16
C ALA A 141 1.65 -8.49 -18.11
N MET A 142 0.73 -7.63 -17.67
CA MET A 142 0.21 -6.52 -18.48
C MET A 142 1.28 -5.46 -18.75
N PHE A 143 2.05 -5.07 -17.75
CA PHE A 143 3.13 -4.09 -17.94
C PHE A 143 4.24 -4.61 -18.84
N SER A 144 4.48 -5.91 -18.91
CA SER A 144 5.48 -6.48 -19.85
C SER A 144 5.15 -6.22 -21.31
N LEU A 145 3.87 -6.02 -21.66
CA LEU A 145 3.45 -5.69 -23.03
C LEU A 145 3.92 -4.30 -23.50
N ILE A 146 4.33 -3.43 -22.59
CA ILE A 146 4.88 -2.12 -22.93
C ILE A 146 6.27 -2.24 -23.57
N LEU A 147 7.04 -3.26 -23.22
CA LEU A 147 8.42 -3.40 -23.66
C LEU A 147 8.57 -3.53 -25.18
N PRO A 148 7.85 -4.41 -25.87
CA PRO A 148 7.93 -4.50 -27.33
C PRO A 148 7.53 -3.19 -28.02
N ALA A 149 6.45 -2.54 -27.55
CA ALA A 149 6.01 -1.26 -28.11
C ALA A 149 7.03 -0.15 -27.89
N TYR A 150 7.74 -0.17 -26.77
CA TYR A 150 8.81 0.76 -26.48
C TYR A 150 10.03 0.54 -27.40
N ALA A 151 10.44 -0.71 -27.58
CA ALA A 151 11.54 -1.09 -28.47
C ALA A 151 11.25 -0.65 -29.91
N GLU A 152 10.07 -0.94 -30.41
CA GLU A 152 9.63 -0.56 -31.76
C GLU A 152 9.62 0.98 -31.94
N ARG A 153 9.02 1.70 -30.99
CA ARG A 153 8.90 3.16 -31.04
C ARG A 153 10.23 3.88 -31.07
N TYR A 154 11.22 3.40 -30.34
CA TYR A 154 12.52 4.06 -30.16
C TYR A 154 13.65 3.38 -30.93
N GLY A 155 13.38 2.33 -31.69
CA GLY A 155 14.38 1.62 -32.48
C GLY A 155 15.46 0.95 -31.59
N ILE A 156 15.07 0.44 -30.43
CA ILE A 156 15.99 -0.17 -29.47
C ILE A 156 16.08 -1.66 -29.77
N ASP A 157 17.31 -2.17 -29.79
CA ASP A 157 17.57 -3.60 -29.93
C ASP A 157 16.97 -4.37 -28.73
N GLU A 158 16.47 -5.57 -28.99
CA GLU A 158 15.78 -6.37 -27.94
C GLU A 158 16.76 -6.81 -26.86
N ASP A 159 17.99 -7.13 -27.19
CA ASP A 159 19.01 -7.54 -26.21
C ASP A 159 19.45 -6.35 -25.33
N ASP A 160 19.60 -5.18 -25.91
CA ASP A 160 19.85 -3.94 -25.15
C ASP A 160 18.69 -3.65 -24.19
N LEU A 161 17.45 -3.79 -24.63
CA LEU A 161 16.28 -3.59 -23.77
C LEU A 161 16.24 -4.59 -22.61
N ARG A 162 16.54 -5.86 -22.88
CA ARG A 162 16.64 -6.90 -21.84
C ARG A 162 17.70 -6.58 -20.80
N HIS A 163 18.88 -6.11 -21.25
CA HIS A 163 19.94 -5.71 -20.33
C HIS A 163 19.52 -4.53 -19.43
N VAL A 164 18.88 -3.52 -19.99
CA VAL A 164 18.37 -2.38 -19.22
C VAL A 164 17.35 -2.81 -18.17
N VAL A 165 16.38 -3.65 -18.56
CA VAL A 165 15.34 -4.15 -17.64
C VAL A 165 15.96 -5.02 -16.54
N ALA A 166 16.93 -5.88 -16.88
CA ALA A 166 17.66 -6.70 -15.91
C ALA A 166 18.40 -5.82 -14.87
N ARG A 167 19.07 -4.75 -15.29
CA ARG A 167 19.73 -3.81 -14.38
C ARG A 167 18.74 -3.05 -13.48
N ILE A 168 17.56 -2.71 -13.98
CA ILE A 168 16.50 -2.10 -13.17
C ILE A 168 16.02 -3.09 -12.11
N ALA A 169 15.81 -4.35 -12.48
CA ALA A 169 15.40 -5.39 -11.55
C ALA A 169 16.47 -5.64 -10.48
N GLU A 170 17.74 -5.76 -10.86
CA GLU A 170 18.88 -5.89 -9.94
C GLU A 170 18.92 -4.74 -8.92
N LYS A 171 18.86 -3.50 -9.42
CA LYS A 171 18.84 -2.31 -8.56
C LYS A 171 17.67 -2.36 -7.56
N ASN A 172 16.49 -2.73 -8.01
CA ASN A 172 15.30 -2.77 -7.15
C ASN A 172 15.42 -3.88 -6.09
N HIS A 173 15.93 -5.05 -6.44
CA HIS A 173 16.20 -6.12 -5.49
C HIS A 173 17.27 -5.72 -4.47
N TYR A 174 18.36 -5.10 -4.91
CA TYR A 174 19.40 -4.60 -4.03
C TYR A 174 18.84 -3.58 -3.02
N ASN A 175 18.08 -2.60 -3.49
CA ASN A 175 17.45 -1.60 -2.62
C ASN A 175 16.42 -2.22 -1.68
N GLY A 176 15.64 -3.19 -2.14
CA GLY A 176 14.70 -3.93 -1.30
C GLY A 176 15.39 -4.73 -0.18
N ALA A 177 16.53 -5.35 -0.48
CA ALA A 177 17.29 -6.12 0.49
C ALA A 177 17.87 -5.27 1.63
N VAL A 178 18.20 -4.01 1.38
CA VAL A 178 18.74 -3.08 2.39
C VAL A 178 17.68 -2.17 3.03
N SER A 179 16.42 -2.32 2.64
CA SER A 179 15.30 -1.52 3.14
C SER A 179 14.49 -2.31 4.20
N TYR A 180 13.17 -2.33 4.07
CA TYR A 180 12.22 -2.86 5.05
C TYR A 180 12.41 -4.33 5.48
N THR A 181 13.06 -5.15 4.66
CA THR A 181 13.27 -6.57 4.96
C THR A 181 14.39 -6.77 5.97
N HIS A 182 15.36 -5.85 6.03
CA HIS A 182 16.59 -6.00 6.81
C HIS A 182 16.93 -4.81 7.72
N LEU A 183 16.29 -3.65 7.53
CA LEU A 183 16.52 -2.46 8.33
C LEU A 183 15.26 -2.08 9.09
N THR A 184 15.36 -2.00 10.40
CA THR A 184 14.43 -1.21 11.20
C THR A 184 14.62 0.26 10.81
N LEU A 185 13.55 0.93 10.38
CA LEU A 185 13.61 2.37 10.13
C LEU A 185 14.11 3.08 11.40
N PRO A 186 15.15 3.89 11.30
CA PRO A 186 15.48 4.76 12.41
C PRO A 186 14.35 5.77 12.57
N THR A 187 13.55 5.59 13.61
CA THR A 187 12.39 6.42 13.97
C THR A 187 12.74 7.88 14.30
N LYS A 188 13.97 8.33 14.05
CA LYS A 188 14.50 9.64 14.45
C LYS A 188 14.95 10.54 13.30
N ARG A 189 14.52 10.30 12.05
CA ARG A 189 14.80 11.22 10.95
C ARG A 189 13.57 11.42 10.09
N ILE A 190 12.62 12.16 10.64
CA ILE A 190 11.66 12.90 9.82
C ILE A 190 11.76 14.35 10.29
N VAL A 191 12.44 15.12 9.49
CA VAL A 191 12.41 16.59 9.54
C VAL A 191 11.48 17.03 8.42
#